data_cff096e9a658e73fc041aab203fcc7b7
#
_entry.id   cff096e9a658e73fc041aab203fcc7b7
#
_cell.length_a   1.000
_cell.length_b   1.000
_cell.length_c   1.000
_cell.angle_alpha   90.00
_cell.angle_beta   90.00
_cell.angle_gamma   90.00
#
_symmetry.space_group_name_H-M   'P 1'
#
loop_
_entity.id
_entity.type
_entity.pdbx_description
1 polymer ?
#
loop_
_entity_poly.entity_id
_entity_poly.type
_entity_poly.pdbx_seq_one_letter_code
_entity_poly.pdbx_strand_id
1 'polypeptide(L)'
;SGTTAGFLAGAHALALSGGPDIPLYAFDTFGTDYPVQARERIMEHAEECWASLSLPGRCGERLLRLSCDFVGPGYSRPYPGMIEAVRLVAQSEGVILDPNYTGKSMAGLLDAIRKGAFTADQHVVYLHTGGLPALFAMRRHFA
;
A
#
# COMPACT_ATOMS: atom_id res chain seq x y z
N SER A 1 -7.66 2.89 -2.31
CA SER A 1 -8.47 1.79 -1.72
C SER A 1 -8.75 0.68 -2.72
N GLY A 2 -9.10 0.94 -3.97
CA GLY A 2 -9.47 -0.09 -4.94
C GLY A 2 -8.39 -1.17 -5.16
N THR A 3 -7.14 -0.79 -5.38
CA THR A 3 -6.04 -1.76 -5.53
C THR A 3 -5.87 -2.63 -4.29
N THR A 4 -5.89 -2.03 -3.10
CA THR A 4 -5.81 -2.75 -1.82
C THR A 4 -6.96 -3.74 -1.66
N ALA A 5 -8.17 -3.32 -2.00
CA ALA A 5 -9.38 -4.14 -1.91
C ALA A 5 -9.32 -5.36 -2.85
N GLY A 6 -8.91 -5.17 -4.11
CA GLY A 6 -8.75 -6.26 -5.07
C GLY A 6 -7.69 -7.28 -4.63
N PHE A 7 -6.54 -6.81 -4.11
CA PHE A 7 -5.52 -7.70 -3.56
C PHE A 7 -6.00 -8.46 -2.32
N LEU A 8 -6.72 -7.78 -1.42
CA LEU A 8 -7.29 -8.43 -0.22
C LEU A 8 -8.27 -9.53 -0.61
N ALA A 9 -9.17 -9.25 -1.55
CA ALA A 9 -10.11 -10.25 -2.05
C ALA A 9 -9.38 -11.44 -2.68
N GLY A 10 -8.38 -11.19 -3.54
CA GLY A 10 -7.58 -12.25 -4.16
C GLY A 10 -6.79 -13.10 -3.16
N ALA A 11 -6.12 -12.45 -2.19
CA ALA A 11 -5.37 -13.16 -1.14
C ALA A 11 -6.29 -14.00 -0.25
N HIS A 12 -7.48 -13.47 0.08
CA HIS A 12 -8.47 -14.20 0.86
C HIS A 12 -9.04 -15.40 0.10
N ALA A 13 -9.37 -15.24 -1.20
CA ALA A 13 -9.81 -16.34 -2.06
C ALA A 13 -8.75 -17.44 -2.19
N LEU A 14 -7.49 -17.06 -2.36
CA LEU A 14 -6.37 -18.00 -2.40
C LEU A 14 -6.27 -18.81 -1.10
N ALA A 15 -6.34 -18.14 0.04
CA ALA A 15 -6.29 -18.80 1.34
C ALA A 15 -7.46 -19.77 1.56
N LEU A 16 -8.68 -19.40 1.13
CA LEU A 16 -9.86 -20.29 1.21
C LEU A 16 -9.76 -21.52 0.29
N SER A 17 -9.01 -21.40 -0.80
CA SER A 17 -8.75 -22.54 -1.71
C SER A 17 -7.61 -23.45 -1.26
N GLY A 18 -7.08 -23.26 -0.04
CA GLY A 18 -5.98 -24.04 0.52
C GLY A 18 -4.58 -23.52 0.16
N GLY A 19 -4.49 -22.34 -0.45
CA GLY A 19 -3.23 -21.65 -0.68
C GLY A 19 -2.68 -20.97 0.59
N PRO A 20 -1.48 -20.39 0.50
CA PRO A 20 -0.85 -19.73 1.64
C PRO A 20 -1.59 -18.48 2.09
N ASP A 21 -1.50 -18.16 3.37
CA ASP A 21 -1.86 -16.86 3.90
C ASP A 21 -0.82 -15.82 3.51
N ILE A 22 -1.22 -14.86 2.66
CA ILE A 22 -0.34 -13.76 2.23
C ILE A 22 -0.80 -12.48 2.91
N PRO A 23 -0.08 -12.01 3.95
CA PRO A 23 -0.41 -10.75 4.61
C PRO A 23 -0.26 -9.57 3.64
N LEU A 24 -1.26 -8.70 3.60
CA LEU A 24 -1.26 -7.50 2.78
C LEU A 24 -0.95 -6.28 3.64
N TYR A 25 0.24 -5.71 3.49
CA TYR A 25 0.61 -4.43 4.09
C TYR A 25 0.12 -3.28 3.22
N ALA A 26 -0.84 -2.53 3.72
CA ALA A 26 -1.44 -1.40 3.05
C ALA A 26 -1.14 -0.10 3.79
N PHE A 27 -0.77 0.95 3.04
CA PHE A 27 -0.47 2.26 3.58
C PHE A 27 -1.47 3.26 3.02
N ASP A 28 -2.24 3.93 3.88
CA ASP A 28 -3.12 5.00 3.42
C ASP A 28 -2.29 6.19 2.94
N THR A 29 -2.68 6.74 1.81
CA THR A 29 -2.00 7.87 1.15
C THR A 29 -2.90 9.08 0.97
N PHE A 30 -4.19 8.95 1.29
CA PHE A 30 -5.20 9.99 1.08
C PHE A 30 -5.37 10.93 2.27
N GLY A 31 -5.07 10.46 3.48
CA GLY A 31 -5.25 11.25 4.68
C GLY A 31 -6.72 11.30 5.10
N THR A 32 -7.32 10.14 5.16
CA THR A 32 -8.53 10.01 5.97
C THR A 32 -8.11 10.29 7.42
N ASP A 33 -8.73 11.29 8.03
CA ASP A 33 -8.42 11.69 9.41
C ASP A 33 -8.66 10.55 10.43
N TYR A 34 -9.20 9.42 9.95
CA TYR A 34 -9.56 8.28 10.77
C TYR A 34 -9.17 6.95 10.11
N PRO A 35 -8.28 6.16 10.75
CA PRO A 35 -7.92 4.80 10.30
C PRO A 35 -9.12 3.86 10.10
N VAL A 36 -10.19 4.06 10.89
CA VAL A 36 -11.43 3.29 10.79
C VAL A 36 -12.08 3.48 9.42
N GLN A 37 -12.23 4.72 8.96
CA GLN A 37 -12.84 5.02 7.65
C GLN A 37 -12.02 4.48 6.47
N ALA A 38 -10.69 4.50 6.57
CA ALA A 38 -9.82 3.91 5.55
C ALA A 38 -10.05 2.40 5.45
N ARG A 39 -10.16 1.71 6.59
CA ARG A 39 -10.44 0.28 6.68
C ARG A 39 -11.83 -0.05 6.13
N GLU A 40 -12.86 0.66 6.59
CA GLU A 40 -14.25 0.47 6.12
C GLU A 40 -14.35 0.58 4.60
N ARG A 41 -13.73 1.59 4.00
CA ARG A 41 -13.71 1.80 2.55
C ARG A 41 -12.96 0.68 1.79
N ILE A 42 -11.88 0.15 2.36
CA ILE A 42 -11.18 -0.99 1.78
C ILE A 42 -12.07 -2.22 1.82
N MET A 43 -12.74 -2.47 2.95
CA MET A 43 -13.60 -3.64 3.11
C MET A 43 -14.85 -3.56 2.22
N GLU A 44 -15.48 -2.40 2.10
CA GLU A 44 -16.60 -2.18 1.18
C GLU A 44 -16.23 -2.55 -0.25
N HIS A 45 -15.12 -2.01 -0.77
CA HIS A 45 -14.65 -2.36 -2.12
C HIS A 45 -14.19 -3.82 -2.25
N ALA A 46 -13.65 -4.42 -1.19
CA ALA A 46 -13.28 -5.84 -1.20
C ALA A 46 -14.51 -6.74 -1.29
N GLU A 47 -15.58 -6.39 -0.60
CA GLU A 47 -16.87 -7.09 -0.71
C GLU A 47 -17.49 -6.93 -2.11
N GLU A 48 -17.42 -5.75 -2.70
CA GLU A 48 -17.85 -5.53 -4.09
C GLU A 48 -17.07 -6.42 -5.07
N CYS A 49 -15.73 -6.48 -4.94
CA CYS A 49 -14.90 -7.38 -5.72
C CYS A 49 -15.30 -8.84 -5.49
N TRP A 50 -15.51 -9.23 -4.24
CA TRP A 50 -15.91 -10.59 -3.84
C TRP A 50 -17.22 -11.01 -4.49
N ALA A 51 -18.22 -10.15 -4.43
CA ALA A 51 -19.53 -10.37 -5.04
C ALA A 51 -19.44 -10.45 -6.57
N SER A 52 -18.64 -9.58 -7.20
CA SER A 52 -18.47 -9.59 -8.67
C SER A 52 -17.81 -10.85 -9.20
N LEU A 53 -16.99 -11.52 -8.39
CA LEU A 53 -16.35 -12.79 -8.70
C LEU A 53 -17.23 -14.00 -8.32
N SER A 54 -18.43 -13.77 -7.81
CA SER A 54 -19.37 -14.82 -7.35
C SER A 54 -18.76 -15.80 -6.35
N LEU A 55 -17.86 -15.29 -5.48
CA LEU A 55 -17.23 -16.11 -4.46
C LEU A 55 -18.17 -16.35 -3.27
N PRO A 56 -18.12 -17.53 -2.63
CA PRO A 56 -19.03 -17.87 -1.54
C PRO A 56 -18.67 -17.12 -0.25
N GLY A 57 -19.70 -16.75 0.54
CA GLY A 57 -19.51 -16.07 1.81
C GLY A 57 -19.14 -14.60 1.67
N ARG A 58 -18.22 -14.12 2.51
CA ARG A 58 -17.78 -12.73 2.58
C ARG A 58 -16.26 -12.62 2.55
N CYS A 59 -15.76 -11.50 2.06
CA CYS A 59 -14.33 -11.18 2.10
C CYS A 59 -13.90 -10.88 3.55
N GLY A 60 -12.95 -11.66 4.08
CA GLY A 60 -12.40 -11.44 5.43
C GLY A 60 -11.25 -10.44 5.42
N GLU A 61 -11.09 -9.74 6.55
CA GLU A 61 -10.03 -8.73 6.70
C GLU A 61 -8.74 -9.25 7.38
N ARG A 62 -8.69 -10.51 7.80
CA ARG A 62 -7.60 -11.05 8.64
C ARG A 62 -6.19 -10.90 8.05
N LEU A 63 -6.08 -10.83 6.74
CA LEU A 63 -4.80 -10.64 6.02
C LEU A 63 -4.40 -9.16 5.89
N LEU A 64 -5.30 -8.21 6.17
CA LEU A 64 -5.02 -6.78 6.03
C LEU A 64 -4.23 -6.23 7.21
N ARG A 65 -3.11 -5.59 6.92
CA ARG A 65 -2.25 -4.80 7.83
C ARG A 65 -2.24 -3.36 7.32
N LEU A 66 -3.17 -2.55 7.82
CA LEU A 66 -3.32 -1.15 7.40
C LEU A 66 -2.59 -0.22 8.35
N SER A 67 -1.76 0.70 7.79
CA SER A 67 -1.21 1.85 8.50
C SER A 67 -1.62 3.15 7.80
N CYS A 68 -1.94 4.17 8.61
CA CYS A 68 -2.24 5.53 8.16
C CYS A 68 -1.13 6.54 8.54
N ASP A 69 0.01 6.06 9.05
CA ASP A 69 1.08 6.90 9.60
C ASP A 69 1.91 7.60 8.51
N PHE A 70 1.80 7.15 7.26
CA PHE A 70 2.64 7.61 6.14
C PHE A 70 1.93 8.56 5.18
N VAL A 71 0.79 9.08 5.55
CA VAL A 71 0.07 10.11 4.80
C VAL A 71 0.88 11.41 4.72
N GLY A 72 1.64 11.71 5.79
CA GLY A 72 2.31 12.99 5.95
C GLY A 72 1.30 14.13 6.18
N PRO A 73 1.57 15.35 5.68
CA PRO A 73 0.69 16.49 5.88
C PRO A 73 -0.61 16.44 5.05
N GLY A 74 -0.86 15.37 4.30
CA GLY A 74 -2.07 15.13 3.53
C GLY A 74 -1.82 14.66 2.10
N TYR A 75 -2.92 14.45 1.37
CA TYR A 75 -2.88 14.01 -0.04
C TYR A 75 -2.10 15.03 -0.89
N SER A 76 -1.28 14.53 -1.81
CA SER A 76 -0.46 15.35 -2.71
C SER A 76 0.51 16.31 -2.01
N ARG A 77 0.80 16.11 -0.74
CA ARG A 77 1.77 16.91 0.02
C ARG A 77 3.01 16.08 0.32
N PRO A 78 4.16 16.46 -0.28
CA PRO A 78 5.43 15.81 0.00
C PRO A 78 5.89 16.04 1.45
N TYR A 79 6.63 15.07 2.00
CA TYR A 79 7.28 15.17 3.29
C TYR A 79 8.65 14.46 3.27
N PRO A 80 9.57 14.75 4.21
CA PRO A 80 10.95 14.27 4.15
C PRO A 80 11.09 12.75 4.01
N GLY A 81 10.34 11.95 4.77
CA GLY A 81 10.44 10.49 4.72
C GLY A 81 10.00 9.90 3.37
N MET A 82 8.98 10.49 2.71
CA MET A 82 8.58 10.08 1.37
C MET A 82 9.65 10.47 0.34
N ILE A 83 10.22 11.69 0.43
CA ILE A 83 11.28 12.16 -0.48
C ILE A 83 12.51 11.25 -0.36
N GLU A 84 12.91 10.91 0.89
CA GLU A 84 14.00 9.95 1.16
C GLU A 84 13.73 8.60 0.47
N ALA A 85 12.52 8.04 0.65
CA ALA A 85 12.14 6.76 0.07
C ALA A 85 12.21 6.76 -1.47
N VAL A 86 11.68 7.81 -2.12
CA VAL A 86 11.74 7.96 -3.59
C VAL A 86 13.19 8.04 -4.08
N ARG A 87 14.03 8.84 -3.42
CA ARG A 87 15.46 8.98 -3.78
C ARG A 87 16.22 7.67 -3.56
N LEU A 88 16.03 7.04 -2.41
CA LEU A 88 16.73 5.80 -2.08
C LEU A 88 16.46 4.72 -3.13
N VAL A 89 15.20 4.47 -3.46
CA VAL A 89 14.83 3.43 -4.43
C VAL A 89 15.30 3.79 -5.83
N ALA A 90 15.23 5.05 -6.23
CA ALA A 90 15.77 5.50 -7.52
C ALA A 90 17.29 5.30 -7.63
N GLN A 91 18.02 5.55 -6.54
CA GLN A 91 19.49 5.44 -6.52
C GLN A 91 19.98 3.99 -6.39
N SER A 92 19.28 3.15 -5.60
CA SER A 92 19.71 1.76 -5.35
C SER A 92 19.22 0.79 -6.40
N GLU A 93 18.00 0.98 -6.91
CA GLU A 93 17.31 0.01 -7.75
C GLU A 93 17.01 0.54 -9.17
N GLY A 94 17.20 1.82 -9.43
CA GLY A 94 16.81 2.46 -10.69
C GLY A 94 15.30 2.53 -10.92
N VAL A 95 14.49 2.32 -9.88
CA VAL A 95 13.03 2.34 -9.95
C VAL A 95 12.49 3.70 -9.53
N ILE A 96 11.68 4.31 -10.38
CA ILE A 96 11.10 5.63 -10.12
C ILE A 96 9.73 5.50 -9.49
N LEU A 97 9.58 6.04 -8.30
CA LEU A 97 8.32 6.10 -7.54
C LEU A 97 7.66 7.47 -7.69
N ASP A 98 6.33 7.52 -7.53
CA ASP A 98 5.59 8.78 -7.49
C ASP A 98 5.48 9.34 -6.05
N PRO A 99 5.32 10.66 -5.89
CA PRO A 99 5.25 11.27 -4.56
C PRO A 99 3.89 11.14 -3.86
N ASN A 100 2.82 10.74 -4.57
CA ASN A 100 1.47 10.70 -3.99
C ASN A 100 1.13 9.36 -3.37
N TYR A 101 1.49 8.27 -4.06
CA TYR A 101 1.09 6.90 -3.72
C TYR A 101 2.29 6.03 -3.39
N THR A 102 3.07 5.69 -4.42
CA THR A 102 4.15 4.71 -4.27
C THR A 102 5.30 5.20 -3.39
N GLY A 103 5.65 6.47 -3.43
CA GLY A 103 6.65 7.02 -2.52
C GLY A 103 6.24 6.97 -1.04
N LYS A 104 4.96 7.25 -0.75
CA LYS A 104 4.43 7.19 0.63
C LYS A 104 4.35 5.75 1.13
N SER A 105 3.83 4.84 0.31
CA SER A 105 3.77 3.43 0.68
C SER A 105 5.16 2.80 0.81
N MET A 106 6.13 3.23 0.00
CA MET A 106 7.53 2.80 0.14
C MET A 106 8.16 3.33 1.44
N ALA A 107 7.87 4.57 1.83
CA ALA A 107 8.30 5.07 3.14
C ALA A 107 7.78 4.19 4.29
N GLY A 108 6.53 3.74 4.20
CA GLY A 108 5.95 2.80 5.15
C GLY A 108 6.62 1.43 5.12
N LEU A 109 6.92 0.89 3.95
CA LEU A 109 7.64 -0.37 3.81
C LEU A 109 9.05 -0.29 4.40
N LEU A 110 9.79 0.77 4.10
CA LEU A 110 11.14 0.97 4.65
C LEU A 110 11.13 1.11 6.17
N ASP A 111 10.15 1.79 6.74
CA ASP A 111 9.97 1.88 8.19
C ASP A 111 9.66 0.50 8.80
N ALA A 112 8.77 -0.28 8.17
CA ALA A 112 8.45 -1.64 8.61
C ALA A 112 9.70 -2.56 8.58
N ILE A 113 10.52 -2.46 7.54
CA ILE A 113 11.80 -3.19 7.45
C ILE A 113 12.75 -2.77 8.57
N ARG A 114 12.93 -1.47 8.78
CA ARG A 114 13.80 -0.93 9.85
C ARG A 114 13.36 -1.34 11.25
N LYS A 115 12.05 -1.53 11.44
CA LYS A 115 11.45 -2.02 12.70
C LYS A 115 11.47 -3.55 12.86
N GLY A 116 12.00 -4.27 11.88
CA GLY A 116 12.08 -5.73 11.93
C GLY A 116 10.75 -6.44 11.74
N ALA A 117 9.83 -5.84 10.97
CA ALA A 117 8.54 -6.46 10.66
C ALA A 117 8.67 -7.71 9.79
N PHE A 118 9.82 -7.87 9.13
CA PHE A 118 10.12 -8.99 8.24
C PHE A 118 11.43 -9.68 8.65
N THR A 119 11.48 -10.99 8.51
CA THR A 119 12.68 -11.79 8.71
C THR A 119 13.46 -11.96 7.39
N ALA A 120 14.74 -12.33 7.46
CA ALA A 120 15.60 -12.40 6.28
C ALA A 120 15.21 -13.50 5.27
N ASP A 121 14.44 -14.49 5.71
CA ASP A 121 13.90 -15.59 4.90
C ASP A 121 12.56 -15.28 4.23
N GLN A 122 11.93 -14.15 4.56
CA GLN A 122 10.66 -13.74 3.97
C GLN A 122 10.87 -12.99 2.64
N HIS A 123 10.02 -13.31 1.67
CA HIS A 123 9.93 -12.56 0.43
C HIS A 123 8.87 -11.47 0.56
N VAL A 124 9.27 -10.22 0.31
CA VAL A 124 8.36 -9.06 0.29
C VAL A 124 8.16 -8.64 -1.16
N VAL A 125 6.92 -8.68 -1.62
CA VAL A 125 6.55 -8.18 -2.96
C VAL A 125 5.97 -6.79 -2.82
N TYR A 126 6.61 -5.82 -3.44
CA TYR A 126 6.11 -4.45 -3.51
C TYR A 126 5.39 -4.21 -4.84
N LEU A 127 4.11 -3.82 -4.78
CA LEU A 127 3.33 -3.54 -5.96
C LEU A 127 3.46 -2.08 -6.37
N HIS A 128 4.12 -1.82 -7.49
CA HIS A 128 4.23 -0.50 -8.09
C HIS A 128 2.98 -0.19 -8.92
N THR A 129 2.09 0.67 -8.40
CA THR A 129 0.77 0.95 -8.98
C THR A 129 0.73 2.16 -9.93
N GLY A 130 1.86 2.72 -10.32
CA GLY A 130 1.94 3.87 -11.23
C GLY A 130 2.02 5.21 -10.50
N GLY A 131 1.46 6.27 -11.11
CA GLY A 131 1.44 7.62 -10.53
C GLY A 131 2.57 8.54 -10.99
N LEU A 132 3.50 8.08 -11.84
CA LEU A 132 4.71 8.79 -12.27
C LEU A 132 4.51 10.24 -12.76
N PRO A 133 3.42 10.61 -13.47
CA PRO A 133 3.22 12.00 -13.90
C PRO A 133 3.26 13.02 -12.77
N ALA A 134 2.88 12.64 -11.55
CA ALA A 134 2.91 13.52 -10.37
C ALA A 134 4.35 13.94 -9.99
N LEU A 135 5.36 13.15 -10.32
CA LEU A 135 6.77 13.48 -10.06
C LEU A 135 7.20 14.75 -10.78
N PHE A 136 6.78 14.92 -12.03
CA PHE A 136 7.11 16.12 -12.83
C PHE A 136 6.50 17.39 -12.24
N ALA A 137 5.26 17.31 -11.75
CA ALA A 137 4.60 18.44 -11.09
C ALA A 137 5.30 18.81 -9.77
N MET A 138 5.91 17.85 -9.10
CA MET A 138 6.57 18.01 -7.79
C MET A 138 8.10 18.03 -7.87
N ARG A 139 8.70 18.16 -9.08
CA ARG A 139 10.16 18.06 -9.32
C ARG A 139 11.02 18.93 -8.38
N ARG A 140 10.50 20.11 -7.98
CA ARG A 140 11.21 21.04 -7.07
C ARG A 140 11.55 20.44 -5.70
N HIS A 141 10.87 19.37 -5.29
CA HIS A 141 11.13 18.68 -4.02
C HIS A 141 12.22 17.62 -4.14
N PHE A 142 12.64 17.31 -5.38
CA PHE A 142 13.63 16.27 -5.70
C PHE A 142 14.90 16.85 -6.34
N ALA A 143 14.94 18.16 -6.58
CA ALA A 143 16.11 18.89 -7.06
C ALA A 143 17.17 19.04 -5.96
#